data_c0d4c264ac65b58ed35e2a4eac9722ae
#
_entry.id   c0d4c264ac65b58ed35e2a4eac9722ae
#
_cell.length_a   1.000
_cell.length_b   1.000
_cell.length_c   1.000
_cell.angle_alpha   90.00
_cell.angle_beta   90.00
_cell.angle_gamma   90.00
#
_symmetry.space_group_name_H-M   'P 1'
#
loop_
_entity.id
_entity.type
_entity.pdbx_description
1 polymer ?
#
loop_
_entity_poly.entity_id
_entity_poly.type
_entity_poly.pdbx_seq_one_letter_code
_entity_poly.pdbx_strand_id
1 'polypeptide(L)'
;NEQATIEVPKLMMAQESTDGTRKWLLDVGTGNGVETVFIPEAERGTLCISSQVGCALECTFCSTGRQGFNRNLTAAEIIGQLWWANKAMGVTPKNERVISNVVMMGMGEPMANFDNVVTALSIMLDDHGYGLSRRRVTVSTSGMVPQMDRLRDAMPVALAVSLHASNDEVRDQIVPLNKKYPLKELMAACQRYLVKAPRDFITFEYVLSLIHISDGAR
;
A
#
# COMPACT_ATOMS: atom_id res chain seq x y z
N ASN A 1 19.05 -26.52 -5.17
CA ASN A 1 19.75 -26.60 -3.89
C ASN A 1 18.82 -27.30 -2.88
N GLU A 2 19.21 -28.49 -2.42
CA GLU A 2 18.42 -29.27 -1.46
C GLU A 2 18.36 -28.64 -0.04
N GLN A 3 19.04 -27.53 0.19
CA GLN A 3 19.20 -26.87 1.50
C GLN A 3 18.41 -25.56 1.68
N ALA A 4 17.74 -25.08 0.65
CA ALA A 4 16.95 -23.85 0.73
C ALA A 4 15.73 -23.91 -0.18
N THR A 5 14.57 -23.59 0.38
CA THR A 5 13.32 -23.42 -0.37
C THR A 5 12.85 -21.98 -0.25
N ILE A 6 12.30 -21.44 -1.33
CA ILE A 6 11.57 -20.17 -1.28
C ILE A 6 10.11 -20.53 -1.01
N GLU A 7 9.67 -20.30 0.21
CA GLU A 7 8.25 -20.44 0.55
C GLU A 7 7.51 -19.22 0.04
N VAL A 8 6.47 -19.47 -0.75
CA VAL A 8 5.61 -18.44 -1.30
C VAL A 8 4.24 -18.54 -0.68
N PRO A 9 3.52 -17.41 -0.57
CA PRO A 9 2.14 -17.42 -0.12
C PRO A 9 1.31 -18.40 -0.95
N LYS A 10 0.46 -19.19 -0.30
CA LYS A 10 -0.46 -20.11 -0.98
C LYS A 10 -1.73 -19.37 -1.37
N LEU A 11 -2.27 -19.69 -2.55
CA LEU A 11 -3.56 -19.17 -2.96
C LEU A 11 -4.67 -19.81 -2.14
N MET A 12 -5.48 -18.99 -1.47
CA MET A 12 -6.71 -19.41 -0.79
C MET A 12 -7.93 -19.19 -1.69
N MET A 13 -8.01 -18.04 -2.36
CA MET A 13 -9.14 -17.67 -3.24
C MET A 13 -8.66 -16.75 -4.35
N ALA A 14 -9.24 -16.90 -5.54
CA ALA A 14 -9.06 -16.02 -6.68
C ALA A 14 -10.42 -15.55 -7.20
N GLN A 15 -10.49 -14.27 -7.58
CA GLN A 15 -11.64 -13.67 -8.26
C GLN A 15 -11.14 -12.87 -9.45
N GLU A 16 -11.89 -12.87 -10.54
CA GLU A 16 -11.60 -12.08 -11.73
C GLU A 16 -12.85 -11.31 -12.14
N SER A 17 -12.70 -10.02 -12.37
CA SER A 17 -13.74 -9.13 -12.85
C SER A 17 -13.77 -9.08 -14.38
N THR A 18 -14.87 -8.58 -14.93
CA THR A 18 -15.08 -8.44 -16.40
C THR A 18 -14.09 -7.48 -17.06
N ASP A 19 -13.52 -6.55 -16.30
CA ASP A 19 -12.48 -5.61 -16.74
C ASP A 19 -11.05 -6.20 -16.67
N GLY A 20 -10.92 -7.48 -16.26
CA GLY A 20 -9.64 -8.17 -16.10
C GLY A 20 -8.94 -7.91 -14.77
N THR A 21 -9.55 -7.15 -13.86
CA THR A 21 -9.04 -7.00 -12.48
C THR A 21 -9.07 -8.36 -11.78
N ARG A 22 -7.95 -8.73 -11.16
CA ARG A 22 -7.79 -10.00 -10.43
C ARG A 22 -7.50 -9.74 -8.97
N LYS A 23 -8.31 -10.33 -8.11
CA LYS A 23 -8.12 -10.30 -6.66
C LYS A 23 -7.77 -11.69 -6.16
N TRP A 24 -6.73 -11.76 -5.35
CA TRP A 24 -6.26 -12.97 -4.72
C TRP A 24 -6.24 -12.81 -3.20
N LEU A 25 -6.72 -13.83 -2.50
CA LEU A 25 -6.50 -14.00 -1.07
C LEU A 25 -5.35 -14.98 -0.90
N LEU A 26 -4.25 -14.52 -0.33
CA LEU A 26 -3.03 -15.28 -0.15
C LEU A 26 -2.85 -15.66 1.32
N ASP A 27 -2.61 -16.95 1.58
CA ASP A 27 -2.27 -17.46 2.90
C ASP A 27 -0.86 -17.01 3.31
N VAL A 28 -0.77 -16.29 4.41
CA VAL A 28 0.50 -15.86 5.01
C VAL A 28 0.80 -16.62 6.31
N GLY A 29 0.20 -17.80 6.46
CA GLY A 29 0.39 -18.68 7.60
C GLY A 29 -0.50 -18.33 8.81
N THR A 30 -0.54 -19.25 9.76
CA THR A 30 -1.30 -19.11 11.03
C THR A 30 -2.79 -18.84 10.84
N GLY A 31 -3.40 -19.29 9.71
CA GLY A 31 -4.81 -19.07 9.39
C GLY A 31 -5.12 -17.65 8.92
N ASN A 32 -4.12 -16.86 8.59
CA ASN A 32 -4.28 -15.48 8.13
C ASN A 32 -4.17 -15.38 6.61
N GLY A 33 -5.10 -14.64 6.00
CA GLY A 33 -5.06 -14.29 4.59
C GLY A 33 -4.89 -12.80 4.37
N VAL A 34 -4.18 -12.42 3.30
CA VAL A 34 -4.08 -11.04 2.84
C VAL A 34 -4.53 -10.90 1.41
N GLU A 35 -5.18 -9.79 1.11
CA GLU A 35 -5.63 -9.49 -0.24
C GLU A 35 -4.50 -8.85 -1.07
N THR A 36 -4.41 -9.30 -2.32
CA THR A 36 -3.53 -8.76 -3.35
C THR A 36 -4.37 -8.57 -4.61
N VAL A 37 -4.31 -7.39 -5.23
CA VAL A 37 -5.17 -7.05 -6.37
C VAL A 37 -4.32 -6.58 -7.54
N PHE A 38 -4.50 -7.21 -8.69
CA PHE A 38 -3.94 -6.77 -9.97
C PHE A 38 -5.00 -6.01 -10.76
N ILE A 39 -4.67 -4.79 -11.17
CA ILE A 39 -5.53 -3.90 -11.95
C ILE A 39 -4.85 -3.69 -13.30
N PRO A 40 -5.40 -4.24 -14.40
CA PRO A 40 -4.88 -4.01 -15.74
C PRO A 40 -5.26 -2.60 -16.22
N GLU A 41 -4.33 -1.95 -16.89
CA GLU A 41 -4.54 -0.73 -17.67
C GLU A 41 -3.95 -0.94 -19.06
N ALA A 42 -4.34 -0.13 -20.06
CA ALA A 42 -4.00 -0.34 -21.47
C ALA A 42 -2.49 -0.62 -21.73
N GLU A 43 -1.60 0.10 -21.00
CA GLU A 43 -0.14 -0.04 -21.15
C GLU A 43 0.56 -0.30 -19.80
N ARG A 44 -0.21 -0.56 -18.73
CA ARG A 44 0.32 -0.70 -17.37
C ARG A 44 -0.45 -1.77 -16.61
N GLY A 45 0.25 -2.45 -15.71
CA GLY A 45 -0.38 -3.28 -14.70
C GLY A 45 -0.01 -2.76 -13.32
N THR A 46 -1.01 -2.45 -12.51
CA THR A 46 -0.82 -2.00 -11.13
C THR A 46 -1.14 -3.13 -10.17
N LEU A 47 -0.19 -3.47 -9.31
CA LEU A 47 -0.40 -4.44 -8.23
C LEU A 47 -0.58 -3.71 -6.90
N CYS A 48 -1.73 -3.91 -6.29
CA CYS A 48 -2.02 -3.48 -4.92
C CYS A 48 -1.65 -4.59 -3.94
N ILE A 49 -0.78 -4.29 -2.98
CA ILE A 49 -0.29 -5.26 -1.99
C ILE A 49 -0.57 -4.80 -0.57
N SER A 50 -0.62 -5.77 0.34
CA SER A 50 -0.87 -5.60 1.76
C SER A 50 0.43 -5.52 2.55
N SER A 51 0.41 -4.80 3.68
CA SER A 51 1.54 -4.64 4.60
C SER A 51 1.32 -5.24 5.98
N GLN A 52 0.06 -5.51 6.35
CA GLN A 52 -0.32 -6.09 7.64
C GLN A 52 -1.47 -7.08 7.47
N VAL A 53 -1.66 -7.95 8.45
CA VAL A 53 -2.90 -8.69 8.64
C VAL A 53 -3.79 -7.86 9.55
N GLY A 54 -4.86 -7.28 8.98
CA GLY A 54 -5.69 -6.29 9.66
C GLY A 54 -5.03 -4.91 9.77
N CYS A 55 -5.59 -4.01 10.58
CA CYS A 55 -5.06 -2.66 10.77
C CYS A 55 -5.49 -2.11 12.13
N ALA A 56 -4.57 -1.44 12.84
CA ALA A 56 -4.82 -0.85 14.15
C ALA A 56 -5.38 0.59 14.09
N LEU A 57 -5.50 1.20 12.90
CA LEU A 57 -5.89 2.61 12.79
C LEU A 57 -7.40 2.85 12.84
N GLU A 58 -8.21 1.80 12.73
CA GLU A 58 -9.67 1.82 12.92
C GLU A 58 -10.42 2.90 12.11
N CYS A 59 -9.93 3.23 10.90
CA CYS A 59 -10.62 4.16 10.01
C CYS A 59 -12.04 3.66 9.72
N THR A 60 -13.05 4.49 9.94
CA THR A 60 -14.46 4.06 9.96
C THR A 60 -15.00 3.57 8.62
N PHE A 61 -14.42 4.06 7.51
CA PHE A 61 -14.76 3.63 6.15
C PHE A 61 -14.06 2.35 5.71
N CYS A 62 -13.02 1.89 6.44
CA CYS A 62 -12.12 0.84 6.00
C CYS A 62 -12.55 -0.54 6.54
N SER A 63 -12.79 -1.49 5.62
CA SER A 63 -13.11 -2.88 6.00
C SER A 63 -11.98 -3.56 6.76
N THR A 64 -10.73 -3.30 6.39
CA THR A 64 -9.54 -3.83 7.09
C THR A 64 -9.42 -3.28 8.51
N GLY A 65 -9.74 -1.99 8.72
CA GLY A 65 -9.75 -1.38 10.05
C GLY A 65 -10.78 -2.02 10.99
N ARG A 66 -11.92 -2.48 10.45
CA ARG A 66 -12.96 -3.19 11.23
C ARG A 66 -12.56 -4.61 11.62
N GLN A 67 -11.58 -5.22 10.96
CA GLN A 67 -11.08 -6.55 11.31
C GLN A 67 -10.16 -6.52 12.54
N GLY A 68 -9.69 -5.33 12.93
CA GLY A 68 -8.67 -5.17 13.93
C GLY A 68 -7.27 -5.54 13.43
N PHE A 69 -6.27 -5.35 14.28
CA PHE A 69 -4.87 -5.66 13.98
C PHE A 69 -4.50 -7.05 14.51
N ASN A 70 -3.91 -7.87 13.67
CA ASN A 70 -3.35 -9.17 14.06
C ASN A 70 -1.82 -9.08 14.15
N ARG A 71 -1.13 -8.82 13.01
CA ARG A 71 0.32 -8.69 12.96
C ARG A 71 0.83 -7.93 11.74
N ASN A 72 2.06 -7.52 11.82
CA ASN A 72 2.81 -7.04 10.67
C ASN A 72 3.17 -8.20 9.73
N LEU A 73 3.18 -7.95 8.43
CA LEU A 73 3.81 -8.84 7.47
C LEU A 73 5.34 -8.66 7.52
N THR A 74 6.06 -9.74 7.35
CA THR A 74 7.51 -9.70 7.11
C THR A 74 7.81 -9.15 5.72
N ALA A 75 9.03 -8.68 5.50
CA ALA A 75 9.47 -8.25 4.16
C ALA A 75 9.29 -9.37 3.11
N ALA A 76 9.53 -10.64 3.49
CA ALA A 76 9.34 -11.80 2.62
C ALA A 76 7.87 -11.99 2.24
N GLU A 77 6.92 -11.81 3.17
CA GLU A 77 5.48 -11.91 2.89
C GLU A 77 4.98 -10.74 2.02
N ILE A 78 5.54 -9.54 2.21
CA ILE A 78 5.22 -8.38 1.36
C ILE A 78 5.70 -8.64 -0.08
N ILE A 79 6.96 -9.04 -0.26
CA ILE A 79 7.54 -9.36 -1.57
C ILE A 79 6.91 -10.61 -2.18
N GLY A 80 6.53 -11.57 -1.35
CA GLY A 80 5.85 -12.80 -1.77
C GLY A 80 4.57 -12.55 -2.56
N GLN A 81 3.84 -11.46 -2.26
CA GLN A 81 2.65 -11.06 -3.01
C GLN A 81 3.03 -10.66 -4.45
N LEU A 82 4.07 -9.85 -4.63
CA LEU A 82 4.56 -9.46 -5.96
C LEU A 82 5.12 -10.65 -6.73
N TRP A 83 5.88 -11.51 -6.06
CA TRP A 83 6.41 -12.72 -6.66
C TRP A 83 5.28 -13.65 -7.12
N TRP A 84 4.29 -13.88 -6.25
CA TRP A 84 3.15 -14.73 -6.54
C TRP A 84 2.33 -14.19 -7.73
N ALA A 85 2.05 -12.88 -7.74
CA ALA A 85 1.32 -12.24 -8.82
C ALA A 85 2.03 -12.37 -10.16
N ASN A 86 3.34 -12.13 -10.23
CA ASN A 86 4.13 -12.33 -11.45
C ASN A 86 4.03 -13.78 -11.95
N LYS A 87 4.13 -14.77 -11.04
CA LYS A 87 3.97 -16.18 -11.39
C LYS A 87 2.56 -16.48 -11.93
N ALA A 88 1.52 -15.99 -11.26
CA ALA A 88 0.14 -16.18 -11.65
C ALA A 88 -0.19 -15.54 -13.02
N MET A 89 0.50 -14.43 -13.36
CA MET A 89 0.40 -13.74 -14.64
C MET A 89 1.29 -14.35 -15.74
N GLY A 90 2.04 -15.42 -15.44
CA GLY A 90 2.94 -16.06 -16.41
C GLY A 90 4.16 -15.23 -16.80
N VAL A 91 4.54 -14.26 -15.93
CA VAL A 91 5.72 -13.42 -16.17
C VAL A 91 6.98 -14.28 -16.04
N THR A 92 7.84 -14.22 -17.05
CA THR A 92 9.17 -14.85 -17.05
C THR A 92 10.23 -13.79 -17.36
N PRO A 93 11.52 -14.06 -17.09
CA PRO A 93 12.59 -13.12 -17.45
C PRO A 93 12.67 -12.76 -18.95
N LYS A 94 11.98 -13.53 -19.79
CA LYS A 94 11.95 -13.34 -21.25
C LYS A 94 10.72 -12.60 -21.75
N ASN A 95 9.70 -12.40 -20.90
CA ASN A 95 8.45 -11.75 -21.25
C ASN A 95 8.48 -10.28 -20.87
N GLU A 96 7.62 -9.48 -21.51
CA GLU A 96 7.39 -8.11 -21.10
C GLU A 96 6.85 -8.04 -19.66
N ARG A 97 7.21 -6.96 -18.97
CA ARG A 97 6.78 -6.69 -17.60
C ARG A 97 5.29 -6.42 -17.55
N VAL A 98 4.49 -7.35 -17.02
CA VAL A 98 3.04 -7.19 -16.85
C VAL A 98 2.74 -6.25 -15.66
N ILE A 99 3.45 -6.44 -14.53
CA ILE A 99 3.31 -5.57 -13.34
C ILE A 99 4.34 -4.46 -13.44
N SER A 100 3.89 -3.27 -13.81
CA SER A 100 4.73 -2.08 -13.99
C SER A 100 4.68 -1.11 -12.82
N ASN A 101 3.64 -1.17 -11.99
CA ASN A 101 3.45 -0.36 -10.80
C ASN A 101 3.11 -1.24 -9.60
N VAL A 102 3.57 -0.85 -8.42
CA VAL A 102 3.19 -1.46 -7.15
C VAL A 102 2.67 -0.37 -6.22
N VAL A 103 1.51 -0.60 -5.61
CA VAL A 103 0.93 0.32 -4.62
C VAL A 103 0.67 -0.42 -3.30
N MET A 104 1.14 0.13 -2.20
CA MET A 104 0.87 -0.39 -0.86
C MET A 104 -0.43 0.24 -0.33
N MET A 105 -1.55 -0.18 -0.93
CA MET A 105 -2.91 0.31 -0.65
C MET A 105 -3.86 -0.83 -0.27
N GLY A 106 -3.31 -2.01 0.02
CA GLY A 106 -4.05 -3.17 0.49
C GLY A 106 -4.33 -3.12 1.98
N MET A 107 -4.21 -4.27 2.65
CA MET A 107 -4.48 -4.35 4.09
C MET A 107 -3.33 -3.78 4.91
N GLY A 108 -3.70 -2.97 5.93
CA GLY A 108 -2.78 -2.41 6.91
C GLY A 108 -2.28 -0.99 6.60
N GLU A 109 -1.65 -0.39 7.61
CA GLU A 109 -0.92 0.88 7.49
C GLU A 109 0.57 0.59 7.25
N PRO A 110 1.11 0.87 6.04
CA PRO A 110 2.50 0.56 5.72
C PRO A 110 3.50 1.23 6.66
N MET A 111 3.20 2.45 7.11
CA MET A 111 4.06 3.20 8.01
C MET A 111 4.12 2.60 9.43
N ALA A 112 3.13 1.83 9.84
CA ALA A 112 3.15 1.08 11.10
C ALA A 112 4.01 -0.19 11.02
N ASN A 113 4.36 -0.64 9.80
CA ASN A 113 5.26 -1.76 9.53
C ASN A 113 6.56 -1.29 8.83
N PHE A 114 7.08 -0.17 9.25
CA PHE A 114 8.08 0.63 8.54
C PHE A 114 9.31 -0.18 8.08
N ASP A 115 9.95 -0.93 8.97
CA ASP A 115 11.23 -1.56 8.66
C ASP A 115 11.07 -2.71 7.64
N ASN A 116 10.02 -3.52 7.74
CA ASN A 116 9.69 -4.54 6.75
C ASN A 116 9.29 -3.92 5.40
N VAL A 117 8.55 -2.81 5.43
CA VAL A 117 8.16 -2.08 4.22
C VAL A 117 9.39 -1.52 3.51
N VAL A 118 10.30 -0.85 4.21
CA VAL A 118 11.54 -0.31 3.62
C VAL A 118 12.41 -1.43 3.06
N THR A 119 12.52 -2.57 3.75
CA THR A 119 13.23 -3.75 3.24
C THR A 119 12.57 -4.29 1.95
N ALA A 120 11.25 -4.40 1.92
CA ALA A 120 10.53 -4.82 0.72
C ALA A 120 10.69 -3.82 -0.44
N LEU A 121 10.64 -2.52 -0.14
CA LEU A 121 10.91 -1.45 -1.13
C LEU A 121 12.30 -1.57 -1.72
N SER A 122 13.33 -1.85 -0.91
CA SER A 122 14.70 -2.02 -1.41
C SER A 122 14.78 -3.13 -2.45
N ILE A 123 14.12 -4.27 -2.22
CA ILE A 123 14.07 -5.40 -3.15
C ILE A 123 13.29 -5.04 -4.43
N MET A 124 12.19 -4.28 -4.30
CA MET A 124 11.41 -3.83 -5.46
C MET A 124 12.20 -2.89 -6.38
N LEU A 125 13.05 -2.05 -5.78
CA LEU A 125 13.81 -1.02 -6.51
C LEU A 125 15.17 -1.51 -7.01
N ASP A 126 15.73 -2.57 -6.41
CA ASP A 126 17.02 -3.12 -6.76
C ASP A 126 17.03 -3.63 -8.22
N ASP A 127 18.06 -3.26 -9.01
CA ASP A 127 18.20 -3.64 -10.41
C ASP A 127 18.37 -5.17 -10.58
N HIS A 128 18.95 -5.85 -9.60
CA HIS A 128 19.05 -7.31 -9.55
C HIS A 128 17.79 -7.98 -8.98
N GLY A 129 16.88 -7.20 -8.39
CA GLY A 129 15.56 -7.61 -7.93
C GLY A 129 14.49 -7.41 -8.99
N TYR A 130 13.53 -6.52 -8.68
CA TYR A 130 12.44 -6.21 -9.63
C TYR A 130 12.75 -5.01 -10.53
N GLY A 131 13.75 -4.19 -10.24
CA GLY A 131 14.16 -3.03 -11.03
C GLY A 131 13.03 -2.01 -11.27
N LEU A 132 12.12 -1.86 -10.29
CA LEU A 132 11.06 -0.85 -10.37
C LEU A 132 11.66 0.54 -10.08
N SER A 133 11.25 1.55 -10.80
CA SER A 133 11.65 2.90 -10.46
C SER A 133 10.87 3.41 -9.24
N ARG A 134 11.48 4.33 -8.47
CA ARG A 134 10.83 4.98 -7.30
C ARG A 134 9.48 5.64 -7.64
N ARG A 135 9.28 6.06 -8.88
CA ARG A 135 8.02 6.65 -9.38
C ARG A 135 6.92 5.61 -9.61
N ARG A 136 7.30 4.32 -9.70
CA ARG A 136 6.40 3.20 -9.99
C ARG A 136 6.00 2.42 -8.73
N VAL A 137 6.58 2.76 -7.60
CA VAL A 137 6.21 2.20 -6.30
C VAL A 137 5.61 3.31 -5.47
N THR A 138 4.36 3.12 -5.02
CA THR A 138 3.63 4.10 -4.20
C THR A 138 3.38 3.50 -2.82
N VAL A 139 3.73 4.25 -1.79
CA VAL A 139 3.32 3.94 -0.42
C VAL A 139 2.16 4.85 -0.05
N SER A 140 1.05 4.26 0.43
CA SER A 140 -0.07 5.01 0.98
C SER A 140 0.02 5.06 2.50
N THR A 141 -0.43 6.14 3.11
CA THR A 141 -0.50 6.29 4.57
C THR A 141 -1.69 7.14 4.99
N SER A 142 -2.24 6.80 6.14
CA SER A 142 -3.25 7.64 6.81
C SER A 142 -2.66 8.90 7.46
N GLY A 143 -1.32 9.09 7.39
CA GLY A 143 -0.65 10.30 7.87
C GLY A 143 0.16 10.08 9.16
N MET A 144 0.91 8.99 9.26
CA MET A 144 1.89 8.78 10.34
C MET A 144 3.10 9.70 10.13
N VAL A 145 2.97 10.97 10.53
CA VAL A 145 3.93 12.07 10.25
C VAL A 145 5.40 11.69 10.52
N PRO A 146 5.79 11.15 11.68
CA PRO A 146 7.20 10.82 11.92
C PRO A 146 7.75 9.78 10.93
N GLN A 147 6.92 8.81 10.54
CA GLN A 147 7.33 7.77 9.59
C GLN A 147 7.38 8.29 8.15
N MET A 148 6.55 9.29 7.80
CA MET A 148 6.68 9.99 6.51
C MET A 148 8.03 10.68 6.40
N ASP A 149 8.50 11.36 7.45
CA ASP A 149 9.83 11.98 7.49
C ASP A 149 10.94 10.90 7.40
N ARG A 150 10.80 9.77 8.11
CA ARG A 150 11.75 8.64 8.01
C ARG A 150 11.78 8.06 6.59
N LEU A 151 10.63 7.88 5.92
CA LEU A 151 10.58 7.35 4.56
C LEU A 151 11.23 8.30 3.56
N ARG A 152 10.99 9.62 3.69
CA ARG A 152 11.67 10.65 2.90
C ARG A 152 13.19 10.51 2.95
N ASP A 153 13.73 10.22 4.12
CA ASP A 153 15.18 10.17 4.32
C ASP A 153 15.78 8.81 3.96
N ALA A 154 15.06 7.73 4.23
CA ALA A 154 15.55 6.37 3.98
C ALA A 154 15.35 5.95 2.52
N MET A 155 14.16 6.12 1.97
CA MET A 155 13.80 5.61 0.63
C MET A 155 12.61 6.38 0.05
N PRO A 156 12.80 7.59 -0.47
CA PRO A 156 11.70 8.36 -1.04
C PRO A 156 11.17 7.69 -2.30
N VAL A 157 9.95 7.18 -2.22
CA VAL A 157 9.14 6.63 -3.32
C VAL A 157 7.93 7.54 -3.55
N ALA A 158 7.08 7.23 -4.54
CA ALA A 158 5.82 7.95 -4.69
C ALA A 158 4.96 7.79 -3.42
N LEU A 159 4.33 8.87 -2.99
CA LEU A 159 3.51 8.91 -1.78
C LEU A 159 2.05 9.16 -2.12
N ALA A 160 1.16 8.42 -1.48
CA ALA A 160 -0.26 8.71 -1.40
C ALA A 160 -0.66 8.95 0.07
N VAL A 161 -1.60 9.84 0.29
CA VAL A 161 -2.11 10.17 1.62
C VAL A 161 -3.61 10.06 1.64
N SER A 162 -4.11 9.23 2.55
CA SER A 162 -5.53 9.09 2.85
C SER A 162 -6.03 10.32 3.60
N LEU A 163 -6.42 11.36 2.84
CA LEU A 163 -6.86 12.66 3.37
C LEU A 163 -8.28 12.58 3.91
N HIS A 164 -9.21 12.21 3.06
CA HIS A 164 -10.62 11.89 3.30
C HIS A 164 -11.49 13.02 3.89
N ALA A 165 -10.93 14.13 4.34
CA ALA A 165 -11.66 15.29 4.80
C ALA A 165 -10.83 16.57 4.62
N SER A 166 -11.50 17.71 4.50
CA SER A 166 -10.90 19.03 4.33
C SER A 166 -10.70 19.79 5.65
N ASN A 167 -11.23 19.27 6.76
CA ASN A 167 -11.10 19.85 8.10
C ASN A 167 -10.87 18.76 9.14
N ASP A 168 -10.31 19.14 10.30
CA ASP A 168 -9.96 18.21 11.36
C ASP A 168 -11.21 17.62 12.02
N GLU A 169 -12.29 18.34 12.15
CA GLU A 169 -13.53 17.89 12.79
C GLU A 169 -14.09 16.64 12.10
N VAL A 170 -14.21 16.67 10.78
CA VAL A 170 -14.68 15.52 9.99
C VAL A 170 -13.62 14.43 9.98
N ARG A 171 -12.34 14.82 9.81
CA ARG A 171 -11.25 13.84 9.72
C ARG A 171 -11.07 13.05 11.00
N ASP A 172 -11.25 13.66 12.17
CA ASP A 172 -11.19 12.99 13.48
C ASP A 172 -12.22 11.86 13.64
N GLN A 173 -13.36 11.99 12.94
CA GLN A 173 -14.44 10.98 12.97
C GLN A 173 -14.14 9.79 12.05
N ILE A 174 -13.49 10.02 10.92
CA ILE A 174 -13.29 8.99 9.88
C ILE A 174 -11.87 8.42 9.85
N VAL A 175 -10.87 9.19 10.27
CA VAL A 175 -9.46 8.80 10.39
C VAL A 175 -8.97 9.13 11.80
N PRO A 176 -9.13 8.24 12.80
CA PRO A 176 -8.82 8.53 14.21
C PRO A 176 -7.37 8.99 14.45
N LEU A 177 -6.44 8.61 13.56
CA LEU A 177 -5.05 9.05 13.61
C LEU A 177 -4.90 10.58 13.52
N ASN A 178 -5.87 11.29 12.95
CA ASN A 178 -5.86 12.75 12.84
C ASN A 178 -5.77 13.46 14.19
N LYS A 179 -6.37 12.90 15.24
CA LYS A 179 -6.27 13.44 16.62
C LYS A 179 -4.83 13.54 17.10
N LYS A 180 -3.94 12.68 16.58
CA LYS A 180 -2.51 12.68 16.91
C LYS A 180 -1.70 13.54 15.95
N TYR A 181 -2.08 13.56 14.69
CA TYR A 181 -1.41 14.32 13.62
C TYR A 181 -2.45 15.08 12.82
N PRO A 182 -2.86 16.29 13.28
CA PRO A 182 -3.86 17.12 12.60
C PRO A 182 -3.44 17.50 11.20
N LEU A 183 -4.41 17.94 10.38
CA LEU A 183 -4.18 18.33 8.97
C LEU A 183 -3.02 19.29 8.79
N LYS A 184 -2.86 20.26 9.70
CA LYS A 184 -1.73 21.21 9.63
C LYS A 184 -0.38 20.52 9.68
N GLU A 185 -0.21 19.54 10.57
CA GLU A 185 1.03 18.76 10.68
C GLU A 185 1.21 17.82 9.51
N LEU A 186 0.13 17.17 9.08
CA LEU A 186 0.12 16.28 7.92
C LEU A 186 0.53 17.02 6.64
N MET A 187 -0.06 18.20 6.38
CA MET A 187 0.28 18.99 5.19
C MET A 187 1.71 19.51 5.24
N ALA A 188 2.20 19.90 6.41
CA ALA A 188 3.61 20.26 6.58
C ALA A 188 4.54 19.07 6.30
N ALA A 189 4.19 17.85 6.74
CA ALA A 189 4.93 16.63 6.42
C ALA A 189 4.92 16.33 4.92
N CYS A 190 3.79 16.50 4.25
CA CYS A 190 3.68 16.36 2.79
C CYS A 190 4.63 17.33 2.06
N GLN A 191 4.70 18.58 2.48
CA GLN A 191 5.61 19.57 1.90
C GLN A 191 7.07 19.17 2.10
N ARG A 192 7.44 18.70 3.30
CA ARG A 192 8.80 18.21 3.56
C ARG A 192 9.13 16.96 2.73
N TYR A 193 8.16 16.07 2.52
CA TYR A 193 8.35 14.87 1.72
C TYR A 193 8.63 15.21 0.26
N LEU A 194 7.92 16.18 -0.31
CA LEU A 194 8.07 16.62 -1.71
C LEU A 194 9.51 17.04 -2.06
N VAL A 195 10.28 17.53 -1.11
CA VAL A 195 11.69 17.94 -1.34
C VAL A 195 12.56 16.80 -1.90
N LYS A 196 12.27 15.54 -1.51
CA LYS A 196 13.01 14.35 -1.96
C LYS A 196 12.16 13.37 -2.76
N ALA A 197 10.87 13.65 -2.94
CA ALA A 197 9.96 12.78 -3.64
C ALA A 197 10.38 12.57 -5.10
N PRO A 198 10.17 11.36 -5.68
CA PRO A 198 10.49 11.10 -7.08
C PRO A 198 9.49 11.73 -8.07
N ARG A 199 8.39 12.29 -7.57
CA ARG A 199 7.37 13.05 -8.30
C ARG A 199 7.22 14.43 -7.66
N ASP A 200 6.79 15.40 -8.43
CA ASP A 200 6.50 16.77 -8.01
C ASP A 200 5.11 16.94 -7.35
N PHE A 201 4.44 15.83 -7.07
CA PHE A 201 3.13 15.80 -6.41
C PHE A 201 2.99 14.60 -5.46
N ILE A 202 2.03 14.71 -4.54
CA ILE A 202 1.51 13.64 -3.68
C ILE A 202 0.08 13.37 -4.11
N THR A 203 -0.30 12.09 -4.19
CA THR A 203 -1.68 11.69 -4.43
C THR A 203 -2.48 11.80 -3.13
N PHE A 204 -3.63 12.48 -3.15
CA PHE A 204 -4.57 12.46 -2.04
C PHE A 204 -5.77 11.57 -2.39
N GLU A 205 -6.10 10.67 -1.46
CA GLU A 205 -7.28 9.83 -1.52
C GLU A 205 -8.42 10.49 -0.74
N TYR A 206 -9.62 10.48 -1.30
CA TYR A 206 -10.77 11.15 -0.71
C TYR A 206 -12.02 10.28 -0.81
N VAL A 207 -12.60 9.93 0.34
CA VAL A 207 -13.88 9.21 0.42
C VAL A 207 -15.02 10.21 0.30
N LEU A 208 -15.81 10.09 -0.76
CA LEU A 208 -17.05 10.86 -0.89
C LEU A 208 -18.17 10.15 -0.13
N SER A 209 -18.73 10.80 0.87
CA SER A 209 -19.81 10.29 1.71
C SER A 209 -20.85 11.39 2.00
N LEU A 210 -21.99 11.01 2.56
CA LEU A 210 -23.03 11.96 2.97
C LEU A 210 -22.52 13.00 4.00
N ILE A 211 -21.54 12.65 4.82
CA ILE A 211 -20.90 13.58 5.76
C ILE A 211 -20.25 14.75 5.00
N HIS A 212 -19.55 14.45 3.89
CA HIS A 212 -18.90 15.48 3.08
C HIS A 212 -19.88 16.32 2.27
N ILE A 213 -21.03 15.75 1.89
CA ILE A 213 -22.09 16.45 1.15
C ILE A 213 -22.79 17.47 2.07
N SER A 214 -22.96 17.16 3.36
CA SER A 214 -23.60 18.06 4.33
C SER A 214 -22.76 19.30 4.67
N ASP A 215 -21.44 19.26 4.49
CA ASP A 215 -20.52 20.38 4.75
C ASP A 215 -20.46 21.43 3.61
N GLY A 216 -21.41 21.41 2.69
CA GLY A 216 -21.52 22.46 1.69
C GLY A 216 -20.51 22.40 0.56
N ALA A 217 -19.87 21.28 0.32
CA ALA A 217 -19.15 20.98 -0.92
C ALA A 217 -20.17 20.82 -2.07
N ARG A 218 -20.90 21.89 -2.38
CA ARG A 218 -21.81 22.04 -3.51
C ARG A 218 -21.16 22.89 -4.58
#